data_0ce198908553da0195628640e9088b65
#
_entry.id   0ce198908553da0195628640e9088b65
#
_cell.length_a   1.000
_cell.length_b   1.000
_cell.length_c   1.000
_cell.angle_alpha   90.00
_cell.angle_beta   90.00
_cell.angle_gamma   90.00
#
_symmetry.space_group_name_H-M   'P 1'
#
loop_
_entity.id
_entity.type
_entity.pdbx_description
1 polymer ?
#
loop_
_entity_poly.entity_id
_entity_poly.type
_entity_poly.pdbx_seq_one_letter_code
_entity_poly.pdbx_strand_id
1 'polypeptide(L)'
;MRATGARVLAEMLDGYGVTHVFHVPAILRRTMVELEERTGIKRIRPHGEKPAAYMADGYARTSGRPGICMAQIIGAQNLAAGLRDAYLARSPVIAFTGGRDPTTKFRGVYQEVDDLPSFDTVTKFNATIDDVGRIPDLVRQAFRVAVSGSPGPVHLQFGGNEGQIDQGEAEMEARSEPQFARVPPFRPAASDSELQAVIDLIEASSRPVIVAGGGVRASGASAALIRAAELLEVPVATSLNGKDTIPGTHRLSVGVVGTYSRGSANKVVAEADLVWFVGTATGGMTTHFWQIPPIGRRAIQIDIDPEALGRNYPLEVAIQADARTALDRLAHMATANTSDSRKAWVDHAGQVVSAWREEWRPLTDSEAVPLRPERISSELSSLLPDDSIMVVDTGHAGMWMGGFYDLRAATQSYLRSAGHLGWAFPASLGAKCAAPDRPVVCFTGDSGFWYHIAEVETAVRFGINTITVVNDNHSGNQSMRGFDRVYGGKQTERARELWVFTDVDFARLAEDIGAVGIRVEKPGDFGRAIERALAADRPVVIDVATDIEAVAPAAMV
;
A
#
# COMPACT_ATOMS: atom_id res chain seq x y z
N MET A 1 14.48 -33.79 -15.27
CA MET A 1 13.83 -33.92 -16.61
C MET A 1 14.42 -32.85 -17.54
N ARG A 2 14.79 -33.22 -18.75
CA ARG A 2 15.23 -32.21 -19.74
C ARG A 2 14.03 -31.39 -20.21
N ALA A 3 14.09 -30.08 -19.99
CA ALA A 3 13.00 -29.17 -20.28
C ALA A 3 13.54 -27.78 -20.66
N THR A 4 12.74 -26.97 -21.34
CA THR A 4 13.06 -25.56 -21.60
C THR A 4 12.91 -24.75 -20.32
N GLY A 5 13.71 -23.67 -20.19
CA GLY A 5 13.59 -22.74 -19.09
C GLY A 5 12.18 -22.11 -19.02
N ALA A 6 11.60 -21.82 -20.17
CA ALA A 6 10.25 -21.27 -20.29
C ALA A 6 9.17 -22.17 -19.66
N ARG A 7 9.23 -23.47 -19.98
CA ARG A 7 8.31 -24.45 -19.39
C ARG A 7 8.46 -24.54 -17.89
N VAL A 8 9.71 -24.64 -17.40
CA VAL A 8 10.00 -24.76 -15.98
C VAL A 8 9.55 -23.51 -15.21
N LEU A 9 9.78 -22.32 -15.77
CA LEU A 9 9.33 -21.08 -15.17
C LEU A 9 7.81 -21.00 -15.08
N ALA A 10 7.09 -21.37 -16.15
CA ALA A 10 5.63 -21.37 -16.17
C ALA A 10 5.05 -22.35 -15.13
N GLU A 11 5.56 -23.61 -15.08
CA GLU A 11 5.16 -24.63 -14.10
C GLU A 11 5.47 -24.19 -12.65
N MET A 12 6.58 -23.49 -12.42
CA MET A 12 6.91 -22.97 -11.08
C MET A 12 5.99 -21.84 -10.65
N LEU A 13 5.70 -20.88 -11.52
CA LEU A 13 4.76 -19.78 -11.22
C LEU A 13 3.37 -20.33 -10.89
N ASP A 14 2.89 -21.29 -11.64
CA ASP A 14 1.62 -22.00 -11.36
C ASP A 14 1.67 -22.73 -10.02
N GLY A 15 2.74 -23.47 -9.76
CA GLY A 15 2.95 -24.18 -8.50
C GLY A 15 3.05 -23.29 -7.26
N TYR A 16 3.45 -22.00 -7.39
CA TYR A 16 3.36 -21.00 -6.35
C TYR A 16 1.97 -20.36 -6.24
N GLY A 17 1.02 -20.73 -7.13
CA GLY A 17 -0.33 -20.19 -7.18
C GLY A 17 -0.39 -18.74 -7.65
N VAL A 18 0.51 -18.35 -8.53
CA VAL A 18 0.43 -17.09 -9.27
C VAL A 18 -0.79 -17.14 -10.18
N THR A 19 -1.63 -16.10 -10.17
CA THR A 19 -2.83 -16.03 -10.99
C THR A 19 -2.72 -14.97 -12.08
N HIS A 20 -1.84 -13.98 -11.90
CA HIS A 20 -1.66 -12.87 -12.83
C HIS A 20 -0.19 -12.51 -12.96
N VAL A 21 0.22 -12.13 -14.17
CA VAL A 21 1.49 -11.47 -14.45
C VAL A 21 1.21 -10.15 -15.15
N PHE A 22 1.90 -9.08 -14.75
CA PHE A 22 1.76 -7.73 -15.30
C PHE A 22 3.01 -7.40 -16.12
N HIS A 23 2.86 -7.17 -17.42
CA HIS A 23 4.04 -7.06 -18.28
C HIS A 23 3.87 -6.10 -19.45
N VAL A 24 4.94 -5.45 -19.84
CA VAL A 24 5.03 -4.80 -21.15
C VAL A 24 5.65 -5.80 -22.13
N PRO A 25 5.12 -5.95 -23.35
CA PRO A 25 5.56 -6.98 -24.32
C PRO A 25 7.05 -6.95 -24.62
N ALA A 26 7.53 -8.03 -25.27
CA ALA A 26 8.94 -8.29 -25.58
C ALA A 26 9.78 -8.73 -24.37
N ILE A 27 9.18 -9.50 -23.49
CA ILE A 27 9.86 -10.18 -22.38
C ILE A 27 9.41 -11.64 -22.29
N LEU A 28 10.36 -12.58 -22.15
CA LEU A 28 10.11 -14.00 -21.88
C LEU A 28 9.00 -14.57 -22.79
N ARG A 29 9.10 -14.31 -24.11
CA ARG A 29 8.02 -14.62 -25.08
C ARG A 29 7.67 -16.11 -25.07
N ARG A 30 8.67 -16.98 -24.92
CA ARG A 30 8.43 -18.42 -24.85
C ARG A 30 7.68 -18.78 -23.57
N THR A 31 8.08 -18.22 -22.43
CA THR A 31 7.37 -18.38 -21.15
C THR A 31 5.91 -17.90 -21.29
N MET A 32 5.64 -16.79 -21.99
CA MET A 32 4.25 -16.31 -22.18
C MET A 32 3.38 -17.32 -22.94
N VAL A 33 3.95 -18.08 -23.88
CA VAL A 33 3.26 -19.17 -24.57
C VAL A 33 2.99 -20.34 -23.62
N GLU A 34 4.02 -20.76 -22.85
CA GLU A 34 3.86 -21.84 -21.87
C GLU A 34 2.83 -21.51 -20.77
N LEU A 35 2.75 -20.24 -20.33
CA LEU A 35 1.71 -19.77 -19.40
C LEU A 35 0.30 -19.95 -19.97
N GLU A 36 0.12 -19.66 -21.28
CA GLU A 36 -1.18 -19.82 -21.96
C GLU A 36 -1.57 -21.29 -22.12
N GLU A 37 -0.62 -22.10 -22.57
CA GLU A 37 -0.88 -23.50 -22.95
C GLU A 37 -1.05 -24.43 -21.73
N ARG A 38 -0.41 -24.09 -20.58
CA ARG A 38 -0.27 -25.01 -19.44
C ARG A 38 -0.87 -24.54 -18.15
N THR A 39 -1.22 -23.25 -18.03
CA THR A 39 -1.65 -22.66 -16.77
C THR A 39 -2.92 -21.83 -16.94
N GLY A 40 -3.53 -21.44 -15.82
CA GLY A 40 -4.62 -20.45 -15.80
C GLY A 40 -4.14 -19.02 -15.57
N ILE A 41 -2.83 -18.75 -15.63
CA ILE A 41 -2.24 -17.45 -15.30
C ILE A 41 -2.62 -16.41 -16.35
N LYS A 42 -3.29 -15.34 -15.92
CA LYS A 42 -3.68 -14.23 -16.79
C LYS A 42 -2.48 -13.29 -17.02
N ARG A 43 -2.30 -12.89 -18.27
CA ARG A 43 -1.21 -12.01 -18.71
C ARG A 43 -1.78 -10.62 -18.97
N ILE A 44 -1.65 -9.72 -18.01
CA ILE A 44 -2.17 -8.35 -18.09
C ILE A 44 -1.09 -7.44 -18.67
N ARG A 45 -1.43 -6.74 -19.74
CA ARG A 45 -0.56 -5.80 -20.43
C ARG A 45 -0.98 -4.36 -20.18
N PRO A 46 -0.34 -3.60 -19.25
CA PRO A 46 -0.50 -2.16 -19.13
C PRO A 46 0.20 -1.38 -20.24
N HIS A 47 0.09 -0.06 -20.21
CA HIS A 47 0.73 0.85 -21.17
C HIS A 47 2.15 1.30 -20.76
N GLY A 48 2.67 0.80 -19.65
CA GLY A 48 4.03 1.08 -19.21
C GLY A 48 4.54 0.11 -18.16
N GLU A 49 5.85 0.08 -17.97
CA GLU A 49 6.51 -0.82 -17.02
C GLU A 49 6.27 -0.38 -15.56
N LYS A 50 6.25 0.94 -15.31
CA LYS A 50 5.94 1.47 -13.98
C LYS A 50 4.52 1.10 -13.51
N PRO A 51 3.45 1.26 -14.32
CA PRO A 51 2.14 0.72 -14.00
C PRO A 51 2.12 -0.79 -13.80
N ALA A 52 2.91 -1.58 -14.56
CA ALA A 52 3.02 -3.02 -14.34
C ALA A 52 3.51 -3.36 -12.92
N ALA A 53 4.53 -2.64 -12.43
CA ALA A 53 5.03 -2.78 -11.07
C ALA A 53 3.97 -2.36 -10.02
N TYR A 54 3.22 -1.29 -10.28
CA TYR A 54 2.15 -0.83 -9.38
C TYR A 54 0.97 -1.81 -9.33
N MET A 55 0.58 -2.40 -10.47
CA MET A 55 -0.43 -3.47 -10.49
C MET A 55 0.04 -4.69 -9.70
N ALA A 56 1.30 -5.11 -9.86
CA ALA A 56 1.88 -6.20 -9.09
C ALA A 56 1.89 -5.88 -7.59
N ASP A 57 2.21 -4.65 -7.20
CA ASP A 57 2.19 -4.20 -5.81
C ASP A 57 0.77 -4.17 -5.21
N GLY A 58 -0.20 -3.61 -5.92
CA GLY A 58 -1.61 -3.64 -5.51
C GLY A 58 -2.15 -5.07 -5.36
N TYR A 59 -1.80 -5.95 -6.30
CA TYR A 59 -2.11 -7.38 -6.23
C TYR A 59 -1.49 -8.02 -4.97
N ALA A 60 -0.21 -7.78 -4.72
CA ALA A 60 0.51 -8.37 -3.60
C ALA A 60 -0.05 -7.93 -2.25
N ARG A 61 -0.29 -6.63 -2.07
CA ARG A 61 -0.87 -6.09 -0.82
C ARG A 61 -2.30 -6.57 -0.57
N THR A 62 -3.04 -6.89 -1.62
CA THR A 62 -4.43 -7.38 -1.49
C THR A 62 -4.47 -8.88 -1.23
N SER A 63 -3.69 -9.67 -1.97
CA SER A 63 -3.71 -11.14 -1.89
C SER A 63 -2.86 -11.72 -0.76
N GLY A 64 -1.84 -10.97 -0.27
CA GLY A 64 -0.79 -11.48 0.59
C GLY A 64 0.18 -12.44 -0.14
N ARG A 65 0.15 -12.50 -1.47
CA ARG A 65 1.02 -13.32 -2.33
C ARG A 65 2.00 -12.43 -3.10
N PRO A 66 3.15 -12.94 -3.55
CA PRO A 66 4.02 -12.18 -4.45
C PRO A 66 3.28 -11.75 -5.73
N GLY A 67 3.37 -10.45 -6.05
CA GLY A 67 2.93 -9.92 -7.34
C GLY A 67 4.06 -10.02 -8.36
N ILE A 68 3.74 -10.42 -9.59
CA ILE A 68 4.76 -10.64 -10.64
C ILE A 68 4.65 -9.54 -11.70
N CYS A 69 5.77 -8.83 -11.97
CA CYS A 69 5.85 -7.87 -13.06
C CYS A 69 7.07 -8.13 -13.94
N MET A 70 6.97 -7.78 -15.24
CA MET A 70 8.00 -8.11 -16.21
C MET A 70 8.20 -7.01 -17.23
N ALA A 71 9.47 -6.80 -17.63
CA ALA A 71 9.86 -5.85 -18.67
C ALA A 71 11.08 -6.31 -19.47
N GLN A 72 11.15 -5.88 -20.73
CA GLN A 72 12.35 -5.97 -21.54
C GLN A 72 13.51 -5.16 -20.91
N ILE A 73 14.76 -5.43 -21.30
CA ILE A 73 15.92 -4.70 -20.78
C ILE A 73 15.75 -3.17 -20.88
N ILE A 74 15.27 -2.64 -22.00
CA ILE A 74 15.15 -1.18 -22.19
C ILE A 74 14.06 -0.55 -21.29
N GLY A 75 13.10 -1.32 -20.83
CA GLY A 75 12.07 -0.91 -19.87
C GLY A 75 12.42 -1.16 -18.40
N ALA A 76 13.59 -1.76 -18.14
CA ALA A 76 13.97 -2.21 -16.80
C ALA A 76 14.03 -1.06 -15.77
N GLN A 77 14.58 0.10 -16.14
CA GLN A 77 14.65 1.26 -15.25
C GLN A 77 13.27 1.83 -14.94
N ASN A 78 12.35 1.84 -15.91
CA ASN A 78 10.95 2.21 -15.66
C ASN A 78 10.28 1.25 -14.67
N LEU A 79 10.57 -0.06 -14.78
CA LEU A 79 10.09 -1.06 -13.83
C LEU A 79 10.69 -0.85 -12.43
N ALA A 80 12.00 -0.61 -12.33
CA ALA A 80 12.70 -0.33 -11.08
C ALA A 80 12.11 0.91 -10.37
N ALA A 81 11.80 1.98 -11.13
CA ALA A 81 11.13 3.15 -10.59
C ALA A 81 9.77 2.79 -9.97
N GLY A 82 9.02 1.85 -10.56
CA GLY A 82 7.75 1.36 -10.01
C GLY A 82 7.91 0.52 -8.75
N LEU A 83 9.00 -0.24 -8.60
CA LEU A 83 9.28 -1.06 -7.42
C LEU A 83 9.58 -0.24 -6.16
N ARG A 84 9.92 1.04 -6.30
CA ARG A 84 10.26 1.90 -5.17
C ARG A 84 9.11 2.02 -4.16
N ASP A 85 7.86 2.11 -4.62
CA ASP A 85 6.70 2.15 -3.73
C ASP A 85 6.53 0.82 -2.98
N ALA A 86 6.64 -0.30 -3.68
CA ALA A 86 6.60 -1.64 -3.08
C ALA A 86 7.72 -1.84 -2.04
N TYR A 87 8.92 -1.33 -2.29
CA TYR A 87 10.06 -1.40 -1.35
C TYR A 87 9.77 -0.62 -0.06
N LEU A 88 9.28 0.62 -0.18
CA LEU A 88 8.94 1.47 0.96
C LEU A 88 7.74 0.92 1.76
N ALA A 89 6.80 0.27 1.08
CA ALA A 89 5.62 -0.32 1.71
C ALA A 89 5.82 -1.76 2.21
N ARG A 90 7.01 -2.34 2.05
CA ARG A 90 7.30 -3.71 2.44
C ARG A 90 6.38 -4.73 1.75
N SER A 91 6.24 -4.61 0.44
CA SER A 91 5.34 -5.43 -0.39
C SER A 91 6.13 -6.48 -1.18
N PRO A 92 5.71 -7.75 -1.20
CA PRO A 92 6.42 -8.81 -1.91
C PRO A 92 6.11 -8.73 -3.41
N VAL A 93 6.98 -8.12 -4.18
CA VAL A 93 6.90 -8.06 -5.65
C VAL A 93 8.12 -8.77 -6.24
N ILE A 94 7.91 -9.62 -7.23
CA ILE A 94 9.00 -10.27 -7.97
C ILE A 94 9.00 -9.69 -9.39
N ALA A 95 10.09 -9.01 -9.74
CA ALA A 95 10.28 -8.41 -11.04
C ALA A 95 11.19 -9.27 -11.90
N PHE A 96 10.80 -9.54 -13.13
CA PHE A 96 11.63 -10.20 -14.14
C PHE A 96 11.96 -9.22 -15.25
N THR A 97 13.23 -9.11 -15.61
CA THR A 97 13.64 -8.31 -16.77
C THR A 97 14.51 -9.11 -17.74
N GLY A 98 14.57 -8.66 -18.99
CA GLY A 98 15.66 -9.02 -19.86
C GLY A 98 16.97 -8.41 -19.38
N GLY A 99 18.08 -8.95 -19.87
CA GLY A 99 19.41 -8.52 -19.51
C GLY A 99 20.39 -8.65 -20.68
N ARG A 100 21.66 -8.46 -20.40
CA ARG A 100 22.72 -8.70 -21.39
C ARG A 100 22.87 -10.20 -21.63
N ASP A 101 22.97 -10.60 -22.88
CA ASP A 101 23.29 -11.99 -23.24
C ASP A 101 24.72 -12.32 -22.83
N PRO A 102 24.96 -13.38 -22.05
CA PRO A 102 26.31 -13.76 -21.60
C PRO A 102 27.31 -13.95 -22.71
N THR A 103 26.88 -14.38 -23.91
CA THR A 103 27.73 -14.70 -25.06
C THR A 103 28.07 -13.48 -25.89
N THR A 104 27.33 -12.37 -25.75
CA THR A 104 27.49 -11.16 -26.56
C THR A 104 27.75 -9.88 -25.77
N LYS A 105 27.87 -9.97 -24.44
CA LYS A 105 28.21 -8.83 -23.56
C LYS A 105 29.38 -8.00 -24.11
N PHE A 106 29.28 -6.68 -24.02
CA PHE A 106 30.28 -5.71 -24.42
C PHE A 106 30.58 -5.66 -25.92
N ARG A 107 29.68 -6.18 -26.75
CA ARG A 107 29.82 -6.15 -28.21
C ARG A 107 28.94 -5.10 -28.90
N GLY A 108 28.25 -4.25 -28.12
CA GLY A 108 27.38 -3.20 -28.65
C GLY A 108 26.09 -3.75 -29.31
N VAL A 109 25.54 -4.80 -28.74
CA VAL A 109 24.27 -5.38 -29.22
C VAL A 109 23.14 -4.35 -29.06
N TYR A 110 22.14 -4.41 -29.95
CA TYR A 110 20.98 -3.53 -29.89
C TYR A 110 20.32 -3.56 -28.49
N GLN A 111 20.10 -2.37 -27.90
CA GLN A 111 19.56 -2.16 -26.55
C GLN A 111 20.46 -2.72 -25.42
N GLU A 112 21.75 -2.95 -25.65
CA GLU A 112 22.65 -3.41 -24.61
C GLU A 112 22.90 -2.31 -23.57
N VAL A 113 22.35 -2.47 -22.37
CA VAL A 113 22.58 -1.63 -21.20
C VAL A 113 22.80 -2.50 -19.96
N ASP A 114 23.50 -1.95 -18.98
CA ASP A 114 23.69 -2.61 -17.68
C ASP A 114 22.71 -2.03 -16.65
N ASP A 115 21.50 -2.53 -16.62
CA ASP A 115 20.44 -2.03 -15.72
C ASP A 115 20.37 -2.78 -14.39
N LEU A 116 21.14 -3.86 -14.21
CA LEU A 116 21.13 -4.64 -12.98
C LEU A 116 21.34 -3.77 -11.72
N PRO A 117 22.31 -2.83 -11.68
CA PRO A 117 22.54 -1.98 -10.51
C PRO A 117 21.35 -1.06 -10.15
N SER A 118 20.47 -0.75 -11.10
CA SER A 118 19.28 0.08 -10.84
C SER A 118 18.30 -0.57 -9.85
N PHE A 119 18.37 -1.87 -9.68
CA PHE A 119 17.52 -2.63 -8.77
C PHE A 119 18.09 -2.77 -7.35
N ASP A 120 19.37 -2.51 -7.13
CA ASP A 120 20.02 -2.67 -5.81
C ASP A 120 19.36 -1.82 -4.72
N THR A 121 18.90 -0.63 -5.07
CA THR A 121 18.31 0.33 -4.11
C THR A 121 16.81 0.15 -3.89
N VAL A 122 16.16 -0.71 -4.65
CA VAL A 122 14.70 -0.90 -4.64
C VAL A 122 14.28 -2.35 -4.46
N THR A 123 15.22 -3.26 -4.17
CA THR A 123 14.94 -4.69 -3.94
C THR A 123 15.70 -5.21 -2.73
N LYS A 124 15.24 -6.32 -2.18
CA LYS A 124 15.93 -7.09 -1.14
C LYS A 124 16.95 -8.07 -1.70
N PHE A 125 16.75 -8.47 -2.96
CA PHE A 125 17.60 -9.41 -3.67
C PHE A 125 17.53 -9.11 -5.15
N ASN A 126 18.69 -9.05 -5.78
CA ASN A 126 18.90 -8.72 -7.17
C ASN A 126 19.93 -9.69 -7.78
N ALA A 127 19.54 -10.44 -8.81
CA ALA A 127 20.42 -11.45 -9.41
C ALA A 127 20.19 -11.62 -10.90
N THR A 128 21.23 -12.12 -11.60
CA THR A 128 21.17 -12.48 -13.01
C THR A 128 21.06 -13.99 -13.20
N ILE A 129 20.24 -14.40 -14.15
CA ILE A 129 20.14 -15.78 -14.66
C ILE A 129 20.91 -15.84 -15.97
N ASP A 130 22.14 -16.25 -15.91
CA ASP A 130 23.06 -16.41 -17.07
C ASP A 130 23.19 -17.86 -17.54
N ASP A 131 22.59 -18.82 -16.82
CA ASP A 131 22.52 -20.24 -17.15
C ASP A 131 21.07 -20.73 -16.96
N VAL A 132 20.52 -21.37 -17.99
CA VAL A 132 19.14 -21.86 -17.98
C VAL A 132 18.89 -22.86 -16.84
N GLY A 133 19.88 -23.68 -16.48
CA GLY A 133 19.79 -24.65 -15.37
C GLY A 133 19.63 -24.00 -14.01
N ARG A 134 19.91 -22.70 -13.87
CA ARG A 134 19.77 -21.91 -12.64
C ARG A 134 18.40 -21.28 -12.44
N ILE A 135 17.50 -21.39 -13.42
CA ILE A 135 16.12 -20.86 -13.29
C ILE A 135 15.41 -21.39 -12.04
N PRO A 136 15.40 -22.73 -11.76
CA PRO A 136 14.65 -23.25 -10.64
C PRO A 136 15.12 -22.76 -9.26
N ASP A 137 16.41 -22.70 -9.02
CA ASP A 137 16.96 -22.32 -7.71
C ASP A 137 16.85 -20.81 -7.47
N LEU A 138 17.08 -19.96 -8.48
CA LEU A 138 16.95 -18.52 -8.35
C LEU A 138 15.48 -18.08 -8.23
N VAL A 139 14.56 -18.75 -8.91
CA VAL A 139 13.11 -18.48 -8.73
C VAL A 139 12.66 -18.89 -7.32
N ARG A 140 13.09 -20.05 -6.79
CA ARG A 140 12.80 -20.41 -5.39
C ARG A 140 13.38 -19.39 -4.42
N GLN A 141 14.60 -18.93 -4.64
CA GLN A 141 15.23 -17.92 -3.80
C GLN A 141 14.45 -16.59 -3.88
N ALA A 142 14.00 -16.18 -5.06
CA ALA A 142 13.19 -14.96 -5.23
C ALA A 142 11.89 -15.02 -4.39
N PHE A 143 11.14 -16.13 -4.46
CA PHE A 143 9.92 -16.29 -3.66
C PHE A 143 10.23 -16.29 -2.15
N ARG A 144 11.25 -17.03 -1.70
CA ARG A 144 11.66 -17.05 -0.29
C ARG A 144 12.01 -15.66 0.23
N VAL A 145 12.86 -14.94 -0.49
CA VAL A 145 13.34 -13.62 -0.05
C VAL A 145 12.21 -12.59 -0.08
N ALA A 146 11.35 -12.61 -1.11
CA ALA A 146 10.25 -11.65 -1.22
C ALA A 146 9.30 -11.68 -0.02
N VAL A 147 9.02 -12.86 0.54
CA VAL A 147 8.02 -13.03 1.62
C VAL A 147 8.60 -13.17 3.02
N SER A 148 9.91 -13.46 3.18
CA SER A 148 10.52 -13.76 4.48
C SER A 148 10.94 -12.51 5.25
N GLY A 149 10.82 -12.55 6.58
CA GLY A 149 11.09 -11.41 7.45
C GLY A 149 10.19 -10.24 7.13
N SER A 150 10.75 -9.03 7.03
CA SER A 150 10.06 -7.88 6.44
C SER A 150 9.93 -8.11 4.94
N PRO A 151 8.72 -8.27 4.37
CA PRO A 151 8.55 -8.53 2.94
C PRO A 151 9.12 -7.41 2.06
N GLY A 152 9.37 -7.68 0.79
CA GLY A 152 9.86 -6.65 -0.13
C GLY A 152 10.13 -7.15 -1.53
N PRO A 153 10.38 -6.24 -2.47
CA PRO A 153 10.64 -6.59 -3.87
C PRO A 153 11.93 -7.38 -4.06
N VAL A 154 11.93 -8.18 -5.13
CA VAL A 154 13.06 -8.98 -5.61
C VAL A 154 13.14 -8.82 -7.12
N HIS A 155 14.34 -8.86 -7.67
CA HIS A 155 14.56 -8.79 -9.11
C HIS A 155 15.41 -9.96 -9.61
N LEU A 156 14.98 -10.56 -10.73
CA LEU A 156 15.74 -11.51 -11.51
C LEU A 156 15.88 -11.02 -12.95
N GLN A 157 17.12 -10.83 -13.38
CA GLN A 157 17.46 -10.46 -14.75
C GLN A 157 17.77 -11.72 -15.57
N PHE A 158 17.02 -11.98 -16.63
CA PHE A 158 17.21 -13.10 -17.53
C PHE A 158 18.15 -12.74 -18.67
N GLY A 159 19.14 -13.56 -18.99
CA GLY A 159 20.09 -13.35 -20.08
C GLY A 159 19.39 -13.20 -21.43
N GLY A 160 19.86 -12.22 -22.22
CA GLY A 160 19.20 -11.76 -23.45
C GLY A 160 18.27 -10.56 -23.23
N ASN A 161 18.22 -9.62 -24.19
CA ASN A 161 17.46 -8.37 -24.05
C ASN A 161 15.95 -8.57 -23.79
N GLU A 162 15.39 -9.68 -24.21
CA GLU A 162 14.03 -10.14 -23.93
C GLU A 162 13.99 -11.37 -22.98
N GLY A 163 15.13 -11.73 -22.36
CA GLY A 163 15.24 -12.91 -21.51
C GLY A 163 15.27 -14.25 -22.28
N GLN A 164 15.85 -14.24 -23.50
CA GLN A 164 15.85 -15.42 -24.41
C GLN A 164 16.53 -16.66 -23.81
N ILE A 165 17.24 -16.54 -22.71
CA ILE A 165 17.80 -17.70 -22.00
C ILE A 165 16.71 -18.73 -21.61
N ASP A 166 15.45 -18.30 -21.50
CA ASP A 166 14.31 -19.18 -21.21
C ASP A 166 14.06 -20.22 -22.32
N GLN A 167 14.59 -20.00 -23.54
CA GLN A 167 14.48 -20.90 -24.67
C GLN A 167 15.46 -22.09 -24.59
N GLY A 168 16.51 -21.96 -23.79
CA GLY A 168 17.50 -22.99 -23.57
C GLY A 168 16.92 -24.21 -22.87
N GLU A 169 17.57 -25.37 -23.04
CA GLU A 169 17.20 -26.63 -22.39
C GLU A 169 18.28 -27.09 -21.41
N ALA A 170 17.88 -27.57 -20.27
CA ALA A 170 18.75 -28.24 -19.30
C ALA A 170 18.02 -29.36 -18.55
N GLU A 171 18.75 -30.14 -17.78
CA GLU A 171 18.17 -31.05 -16.79
C GLU A 171 17.68 -30.20 -15.59
N MET A 172 16.36 -30.03 -15.47
CA MET A 172 15.75 -29.19 -14.45
C MET A 172 14.52 -29.86 -13.84
N GLU A 173 14.19 -29.44 -12.62
CA GLU A 173 12.95 -29.82 -11.92
C GLU A 173 12.16 -28.55 -11.58
N ALA A 174 10.91 -28.47 -12.06
CA ALA A 174 9.98 -27.40 -11.72
C ALA A 174 9.39 -27.62 -10.32
N ARG A 175 10.18 -27.29 -9.27
CA ARG A 175 9.77 -27.45 -7.88
C ARG A 175 9.43 -26.11 -7.24
N SER A 176 8.16 -25.91 -6.87
CA SER A 176 7.70 -24.80 -6.03
C SER A 176 7.69 -25.19 -4.55
N GLU A 177 7.70 -24.19 -3.68
CA GLU A 177 7.68 -24.34 -2.22
C GLU A 177 6.45 -23.59 -1.68
N PRO A 178 5.30 -24.26 -1.47
CA PRO A 178 4.03 -23.63 -1.09
C PRO A 178 4.11 -22.73 0.15
N GLN A 179 5.04 -23.02 1.07
CA GLN A 179 5.29 -22.20 2.25
C GLN A 179 5.63 -20.74 1.89
N PHE A 180 6.35 -20.52 0.78
CA PHE A 180 6.79 -19.22 0.34
C PHE A 180 5.85 -18.57 -0.70
N ALA A 181 4.68 -19.14 -0.89
CA ALA A 181 3.64 -18.58 -1.76
C ALA A 181 2.86 -17.41 -1.10
N ARG A 182 3.07 -17.13 0.19
CA ARG A 182 2.33 -16.12 0.96
C ARG A 182 3.15 -15.50 2.09
N VAL A 183 2.78 -14.27 2.45
CA VAL A 183 3.25 -13.55 3.64
C VAL A 183 2.32 -13.88 4.82
N PRO A 184 2.85 -14.15 6.01
CA PRO A 184 4.23 -14.49 6.31
C PRO A 184 4.49 -16.01 6.15
N PRO A 185 5.67 -16.43 5.68
CA PRO A 185 6.02 -17.86 5.57
C PRO A 185 6.38 -18.47 6.92
N PHE A 186 6.85 -17.65 7.86
CA PHE A 186 7.21 -18.02 9.22
C PHE A 186 6.56 -17.07 10.22
N ARG A 187 6.22 -17.62 11.40
CA ARG A 187 5.64 -16.86 12.51
C ARG A 187 6.45 -17.08 13.78
N PRO A 188 7.60 -16.41 13.96
CA PRO A 188 8.37 -16.51 15.20
C PRO A 188 7.52 -16.05 16.37
N ALA A 189 7.55 -16.84 17.46
CA ALA A 189 6.81 -16.55 18.68
C ALA A 189 7.70 -15.80 19.69
N ALA A 190 7.11 -14.88 20.45
CA ALA A 190 7.73 -14.33 21.63
C ALA A 190 7.71 -15.34 22.78
N SER A 191 8.66 -15.26 23.71
CA SER A 191 8.64 -16.03 24.95
C SER A 191 7.58 -15.48 25.93
N ASP A 192 7.08 -16.33 26.82
CA ASP A 192 6.12 -15.90 27.85
C ASP A 192 6.72 -14.83 28.79
N SER A 193 8.01 -14.89 29.08
CA SER A 193 8.69 -13.88 29.89
C SER A 193 8.76 -12.50 29.22
N GLU A 194 8.99 -12.45 27.91
CA GLU A 194 8.97 -11.19 27.15
C GLU A 194 7.55 -10.60 27.11
N LEU A 195 6.54 -11.44 26.90
CA LEU A 195 5.14 -10.98 26.88
C LEU A 195 4.67 -10.55 28.27
N GLN A 196 5.12 -11.24 29.35
CA GLN A 196 4.83 -10.81 30.71
C GLN A 196 5.42 -9.42 31.01
N ALA A 197 6.65 -9.15 30.56
CA ALA A 197 7.23 -7.82 30.71
C ALA A 197 6.41 -6.73 29.99
N VAL A 198 5.84 -7.02 28.82
CA VAL A 198 4.91 -6.10 28.15
C VAL A 198 3.65 -5.86 28.99
N ILE A 199 3.03 -6.92 29.52
CA ILE A 199 1.84 -6.83 30.38
C ILE A 199 2.13 -5.98 31.61
N ASP A 200 3.23 -6.27 32.32
CA ASP A 200 3.62 -5.55 33.55
C ASP A 200 3.82 -4.05 33.28
N LEU A 201 4.47 -3.70 32.15
CA LEU A 201 4.66 -2.29 31.76
C LEU A 201 3.35 -1.58 31.43
N ILE A 202 2.43 -2.27 30.74
CA ILE A 202 1.11 -1.74 30.41
C ILE A 202 0.29 -1.55 31.68
N GLU A 203 0.31 -2.50 32.61
CA GLU A 203 -0.40 -2.42 33.89
C GLU A 203 0.13 -1.30 34.77
N ALA A 204 1.44 -1.08 34.78
CA ALA A 204 2.09 0.00 35.53
C ALA A 204 1.89 1.40 34.91
N SER A 205 1.39 1.47 33.67
CA SER A 205 1.17 2.73 32.94
C SER A 205 -0.27 3.25 33.20
N SER A 206 -0.42 4.56 33.33
CA SER A 206 -1.72 5.21 33.49
C SER A 206 -2.37 5.55 32.16
N ARG A 207 -1.57 5.84 31.14
CA ARG A 207 -2.01 6.32 29.82
C ARG A 207 -1.28 5.62 28.67
N PRO A 208 -1.35 4.28 28.57
CA PRO A 208 -0.73 3.58 27.46
C PRO A 208 -1.52 3.80 26.16
N VAL A 209 -0.81 3.72 25.03
CA VAL A 209 -1.40 3.71 23.68
C VAL A 209 -0.69 2.69 22.81
N ILE A 210 -1.45 1.97 21.97
CA ILE A 210 -0.90 1.13 20.91
C ILE A 210 -0.76 1.97 19.64
N VAL A 211 0.37 1.82 18.92
CA VAL A 211 0.54 2.30 17.55
C VAL A 211 0.71 1.09 16.63
N ALA A 212 -0.37 0.72 15.94
CA ALA A 212 -0.42 -0.42 15.05
C ALA A 212 0.05 -0.06 13.63
N GLY A 213 1.02 -0.81 13.12
CA GLY A 213 1.57 -0.60 11.78
C GLY A 213 1.12 -1.60 10.73
N GLY A 214 1.67 -1.48 9.52
CA GLY A 214 1.41 -2.38 8.40
C GLY A 214 1.80 -3.85 8.66
N GLY A 215 2.71 -4.11 9.61
CA GLY A 215 3.09 -5.46 10.03
C GLY A 215 1.93 -6.22 10.70
N VAL A 216 1.05 -5.52 11.42
CA VAL A 216 -0.18 -6.12 11.98
C VAL A 216 -1.08 -6.64 10.85
N ARG A 217 -1.27 -5.83 9.80
CA ARG A 217 -2.02 -6.23 8.61
C ARG A 217 -1.35 -7.40 7.88
N ALA A 218 -0.05 -7.29 7.59
CA ALA A 218 0.71 -8.33 6.88
C ALA A 218 0.69 -9.69 7.62
N SER A 219 0.68 -9.65 8.95
CA SER A 219 0.54 -10.84 9.80
C SER A 219 -0.90 -11.37 9.88
N GLY A 220 -1.92 -10.61 9.43
CA GLY A 220 -3.33 -10.94 9.65
C GLY A 220 -3.71 -10.88 11.14
N ALA A 221 -3.14 -9.93 11.87
CA ALA A 221 -3.24 -9.82 13.33
C ALA A 221 -4.34 -8.87 13.82
N SER A 222 -5.16 -8.28 12.92
CA SER A 222 -6.17 -7.26 13.28
C SER A 222 -7.11 -7.73 14.40
N ALA A 223 -7.66 -8.94 14.31
CA ALA A 223 -8.52 -9.49 15.35
C ALA A 223 -7.79 -9.73 16.69
N ALA A 224 -6.51 -10.15 16.63
CA ALA A 224 -5.69 -10.32 17.83
C ALA A 224 -5.34 -8.97 18.47
N LEU A 225 -5.06 -7.94 17.67
CA LEU A 225 -4.85 -6.57 18.12
C LEU A 225 -6.09 -6.03 18.87
N ILE A 226 -7.27 -6.19 18.27
CA ILE A 226 -8.53 -5.71 18.88
C ILE A 226 -8.77 -6.42 20.22
N ARG A 227 -8.63 -7.76 20.27
CA ARG A 227 -8.79 -8.51 21.53
C ARG A 227 -7.80 -8.06 22.61
N ALA A 228 -6.53 -7.89 22.27
CA ALA A 228 -5.52 -7.43 23.24
C ALA A 228 -5.83 -6.01 23.72
N ALA A 229 -6.21 -5.11 22.82
CA ALA A 229 -6.56 -3.72 23.14
C ALA A 229 -7.79 -3.64 24.05
N GLU A 230 -8.83 -4.44 23.77
CA GLU A 230 -10.06 -4.51 24.59
C GLU A 230 -9.77 -5.10 25.97
N LEU A 231 -9.00 -6.19 26.06
CA LEU A 231 -8.66 -6.84 27.31
C LEU A 231 -7.88 -5.92 28.25
N LEU A 232 -6.94 -5.17 27.68
CA LEU A 232 -6.05 -4.26 28.42
C LEU A 232 -6.62 -2.84 28.56
N GLU A 233 -7.76 -2.55 27.92
CA GLU A 233 -8.37 -1.20 27.85
C GLU A 233 -7.34 -0.16 27.37
N VAL A 234 -6.74 -0.36 26.19
CA VAL A 234 -5.72 0.50 25.62
C VAL A 234 -6.18 1.11 24.29
N PRO A 235 -6.22 2.45 24.15
CA PRO A 235 -6.51 3.10 22.88
C PRO A 235 -5.53 2.70 21.78
N VAL A 236 -6.02 2.64 20.53
CA VAL A 236 -5.25 2.23 19.36
C VAL A 236 -5.19 3.37 18.34
N ALA A 237 -3.99 3.88 18.11
CA ALA A 237 -3.63 4.68 16.95
C ALA A 237 -3.06 3.77 15.87
N THR A 238 -3.18 4.15 14.60
CA THR A 238 -2.61 3.38 13.49
C THR A 238 -1.61 4.21 12.70
N SER A 239 -0.61 3.55 12.13
CA SER A 239 0.09 4.16 10.99
C SER A 239 -0.85 4.23 9.79
N LEU A 240 -0.53 5.05 8.79
CA LEU A 240 -1.36 5.10 7.58
C LEU A 240 -1.39 3.75 6.81
N ASN A 241 -0.31 2.97 6.86
CA ASN A 241 -0.25 1.61 6.29
C ASN A 241 -0.97 0.55 7.15
N GLY A 242 -1.28 0.88 8.39
CA GLY A 242 -2.03 0.03 9.33
C GLY A 242 -3.46 0.50 9.57
N LYS A 243 -3.97 1.42 8.76
CA LYS A 243 -5.29 2.05 8.96
C LYS A 243 -6.44 1.04 9.05
N ASP A 244 -6.33 -0.09 8.37
CA ASP A 244 -7.30 -1.18 8.34
C ASP A 244 -7.08 -2.25 9.43
N THR A 245 -6.22 -2.00 10.42
CA THR A 245 -5.98 -2.95 11.52
C THR A 245 -7.04 -2.89 12.62
N ILE A 246 -7.78 -1.78 12.69
CA ILE A 246 -8.94 -1.57 13.57
C ILE A 246 -9.96 -0.68 12.85
N PRO A 247 -11.27 -0.99 12.90
CA PRO A 247 -12.29 -0.08 12.37
C PRO A 247 -12.21 1.31 12.99
N GLY A 248 -12.35 2.36 12.16
CA GLY A 248 -12.32 3.75 12.62
C GLY A 248 -13.49 4.12 13.54
N THR A 249 -14.55 3.28 13.55
CA THR A 249 -15.73 3.38 14.41
C THR A 249 -15.59 2.63 15.74
N HIS A 250 -14.51 1.86 15.93
CA HIS A 250 -14.29 1.11 17.16
C HIS A 250 -14.00 2.07 18.34
N ARG A 251 -14.55 1.79 19.53
CA ARG A 251 -14.44 2.67 20.73
C ARG A 251 -13.00 3.00 21.15
N LEU A 252 -12.06 2.10 20.88
CA LEU A 252 -10.63 2.29 21.19
C LEU A 252 -9.85 2.91 20.03
N SER A 253 -10.44 3.09 18.84
CA SER A 253 -9.74 3.68 17.69
C SER A 253 -9.62 5.20 17.85
N VAL A 254 -8.39 5.72 17.86
CA VAL A 254 -8.14 7.17 17.90
C VAL A 254 -7.76 7.75 16.54
N GLY A 255 -7.61 6.90 15.52
CA GLY A 255 -7.31 7.27 14.14
C GLY A 255 -5.85 7.10 13.75
N VAL A 256 -5.46 7.70 12.62
CA VAL A 256 -4.12 7.63 12.07
C VAL A 256 -3.21 8.65 12.74
N VAL A 257 -2.03 8.22 13.23
CA VAL A 257 -1.01 9.08 13.84
C VAL A 257 0.07 9.47 12.84
N GLY A 258 0.70 10.61 13.04
CA GLY A 258 1.87 11.06 12.28
C GLY A 258 1.62 12.28 11.40
N THR A 259 2.20 12.31 10.19
CA THR A 259 2.14 13.46 9.28
C THR A 259 0.84 13.49 8.46
N TYR A 260 0.45 12.36 7.86
CA TYR A 260 -0.85 12.20 7.18
C TYR A 260 -1.82 11.57 8.18
N SER A 261 -2.40 12.38 9.03
CA SER A 261 -2.96 11.93 10.30
C SER A 261 -4.32 12.54 10.61
N ARG A 262 -4.88 12.05 11.69
CA ARG A 262 -6.01 12.66 12.40
C ARG A 262 -5.46 13.35 13.66
N GLY A 263 -5.83 14.61 13.89
CA GLY A 263 -5.37 15.39 15.04
C GLY A 263 -5.67 14.71 16.39
N SER A 264 -6.81 13.99 16.48
CA SER A 264 -7.14 13.20 17.68
C SER A 264 -6.09 12.13 18.00
N ALA A 265 -5.61 11.40 17.00
CA ALA A 265 -4.58 10.39 17.21
C ALA A 265 -3.25 11.00 17.64
N ASN A 266 -2.83 12.09 17.00
CA ASN A 266 -1.61 12.80 17.39
C ASN A 266 -1.68 13.27 18.84
N LYS A 267 -2.81 13.85 19.26
CA LYS A 267 -3.02 14.31 20.62
C LYS A 267 -2.96 13.18 21.64
N VAL A 268 -3.68 12.09 21.42
CA VAL A 268 -3.69 10.94 22.35
C VAL A 268 -2.30 10.30 22.45
N VAL A 269 -1.57 10.15 21.34
CA VAL A 269 -0.21 9.58 21.35
C VAL A 269 0.78 10.53 22.03
N ALA A 270 0.65 11.84 21.86
CA ALA A 270 1.50 12.83 22.54
C ALA A 270 1.28 12.85 24.06
N GLU A 271 0.04 12.66 24.53
CA GLU A 271 -0.34 12.63 25.95
C GLU A 271 -0.04 11.29 26.65
N ALA A 272 0.20 10.22 25.88
CA ALA A 272 0.47 8.88 26.43
C ALA A 272 1.76 8.86 27.26
N ASP A 273 1.79 8.10 28.35
CA ASP A 273 3.00 7.87 29.18
C ASP A 273 3.79 6.63 28.75
N LEU A 274 3.16 5.72 27.99
CA LEU A 274 3.77 4.55 27.38
C LEU A 274 3.22 4.35 25.97
N VAL A 275 4.10 4.13 24.99
CA VAL A 275 3.70 3.82 23.62
C VAL A 275 4.14 2.40 23.25
N TRP A 276 3.18 1.59 22.84
CA TRP A 276 3.43 0.23 22.38
C TRP A 276 3.32 0.16 20.86
N PHE A 277 4.47 0.08 20.18
CA PHE A 277 4.58 -0.07 18.73
C PHE A 277 4.43 -1.54 18.33
N VAL A 278 3.52 -1.86 17.42
CA VAL A 278 3.29 -3.21 16.91
C VAL A 278 3.35 -3.21 15.38
N GLY A 279 4.34 -3.92 14.82
CA GLY A 279 4.50 -4.05 13.38
C GLY A 279 4.70 -2.73 12.66
N THR A 280 5.48 -1.81 13.23
CA THR A 280 5.82 -0.52 12.63
C THR A 280 7.28 -0.16 12.88
N ALA A 281 7.98 0.24 11.81
CA ALA A 281 9.38 0.67 11.87
C ALA A 281 9.57 2.08 12.47
N THR A 282 8.55 2.68 13.06
CA THR A 282 8.58 3.99 13.75
C THR A 282 9.17 5.12 12.90
N GLY A 283 8.96 5.07 11.58
CA GLY A 283 9.51 6.05 10.63
C GLY A 283 8.88 7.44 10.74
N GLY A 284 9.53 8.44 10.15
CA GLY A 284 9.17 9.86 10.25
C GLY A 284 7.71 10.18 9.89
N MET A 285 7.11 9.48 8.91
CA MET A 285 5.70 9.70 8.54
C MET A 285 4.74 9.26 9.65
N THR A 286 5.03 8.16 10.34
CA THR A 286 4.19 7.65 11.44
C THR A 286 4.38 8.43 12.74
N THR A 287 5.54 9.05 12.93
CA THR A 287 5.90 9.73 14.17
C THR A 287 5.98 11.25 14.03
N HIS A 288 5.51 11.80 12.91
CA HIS A 288 5.70 13.20 12.55
C HIS A 288 7.14 13.67 12.80
N PHE A 289 8.08 12.96 12.14
CA PHE A 289 9.53 13.21 12.31
C PHE A 289 9.99 13.14 13.77
N TRP A 290 9.52 12.09 14.48
CA TRP A 290 9.85 11.76 15.89
C TRP A 290 9.39 12.82 16.91
N GLN A 291 8.39 13.62 16.55
CA GLN A 291 7.75 14.56 17.47
C GLN A 291 6.55 13.92 18.19
N ILE A 292 5.95 12.85 17.61
CA ILE A 292 4.75 12.20 18.14
C ILE A 292 4.91 10.66 18.13
N PRO A 293 5.19 10.04 19.28
CA PRO A 293 5.55 10.64 20.56
C PRO A 293 6.92 11.32 20.49
N PRO A 294 7.23 12.26 21.41
CA PRO A 294 8.56 12.83 21.48
C PRO A 294 9.60 11.78 21.88
N ILE A 295 10.85 11.95 21.41
CA ILE A 295 11.99 11.11 21.81
C ILE A 295 12.13 11.13 23.35
N GLY A 296 12.36 9.95 23.94
CA GLY A 296 12.43 9.79 25.40
C GLY A 296 11.12 9.33 26.05
N ARG A 297 10.03 9.24 25.28
CA ARG A 297 8.81 8.56 25.73
C ARG A 297 9.10 7.08 25.96
N ARG A 298 8.61 6.51 27.08
CA ARG A 298 8.69 5.07 27.34
C ARG A 298 8.05 4.30 26.19
N ALA A 299 8.73 3.28 25.68
CA ALA A 299 8.28 2.58 24.49
C ALA A 299 8.53 1.06 24.58
N ILE A 300 7.60 0.31 24.00
CA ILE A 300 7.68 -1.12 23.71
C ILE A 300 7.60 -1.28 22.20
N GLN A 301 8.31 -2.24 21.63
CA GLN A 301 8.18 -2.56 20.20
C GLN A 301 8.18 -4.05 19.94
N ILE A 302 7.18 -4.51 19.16
CA ILE A 302 7.11 -5.86 18.60
C ILE A 302 7.19 -5.72 17.09
N ASP A 303 8.20 -6.32 16.47
CA ASP A 303 8.37 -6.35 15.02
C ASP A 303 9.00 -7.67 14.56
N ILE A 304 8.71 -8.07 13.32
CA ILE A 304 9.33 -9.23 12.68
C ILE A 304 10.77 -8.94 12.25
N ASP A 305 11.09 -7.67 12.00
CA ASP A 305 12.37 -7.17 11.53
C ASP A 305 13.24 -6.73 12.71
N PRO A 306 14.30 -7.48 13.06
CA PRO A 306 15.16 -7.11 14.18
C PRO A 306 15.86 -5.76 13.98
N GLU A 307 16.08 -5.34 12.73
CA GLU A 307 16.69 -4.04 12.43
C GLU A 307 15.74 -2.86 12.66
N ALA A 308 14.43 -3.10 12.74
CA ALA A 308 13.45 -2.07 13.07
C ALA A 308 13.36 -1.81 14.58
N LEU A 309 13.72 -2.79 15.43
CA LEU A 309 13.64 -2.70 16.87
C LEU A 309 14.62 -1.65 17.44
N GLY A 310 14.07 -0.67 18.16
CA GLY A 310 14.89 0.37 18.79
C GLY A 310 15.57 1.36 17.86
N ARG A 311 15.31 1.29 16.55
CA ARG A 311 15.96 2.17 15.56
C ARG A 311 15.78 3.66 15.86
N ASN A 312 14.59 4.04 16.31
CA ASN A 312 14.25 5.46 16.48
C ASN A 312 13.89 5.83 17.92
N TYR A 313 13.53 4.87 18.74
CA TYR A 313 13.18 5.09 20.17
C TYR A 313 13.92 4.12 21.06
N PRO A 314 14.48 4.58 22.20
CA PRO A 314 14.92 3.66 23.24
C PRO A 314 13.73 2.81 23.73
N LEU A 315 13.92 1.51 23.82
CA LEU A 315 12.86 0.58 24.19
C LEU A 315 13.07 0.00 25.59
N GLU A 316 12.00 -0.09 26.39
CA GLU A 316 12.02 -0.86 27.62
C GLU A 316 11.89 -2.35 27.35
N VAL A 317 11.09 -2.72 26.34
CA VAL A 317 10.96 -4.10 25.85
C VAL A 317 10.98 -4.11 24.32
N ALA A 318 11.87 -4.92 23.75
CA ALA A 318 12.02 -5.17 22.32
C ALA A 318 11.80 -6.63 22.03
N ILE A 319 10.84 -6.98 21.16
CA ILE A 319 10.48 -8.36 20.86
C ILE A 319 10.52 -8.59 19.35
N GLN A 320 11.38 -9.52 18.91
CA GLN A 320 11.36 -10.00 17.54
C GLN A 320 10.34 -11.14 17.40
N ALA A 321 9.14 -10.83 16.93
CA ALA A 321 8.08 -11.82 16.77
C ALA A 321 7.10 -11.46 15.66
N ASP A 322 6.34 -12.46 15.18
CA ASP A 322 5.15 -12.24 14.36
C ASP A 322 4.05 -11.60 15.22
N ALA A 323 3.45 -10.51 14.71
CA ALA A 323 2.47 -9.74 15.47
C ALA A 323 1.25 -10.57 15.91
N ARG A 324 0.77 -11.50 15.05
CA ARG A 324 -0.38 -12.33 15.39
C ARG A 324 -0.07 -13.29 16.52
N THR A 325 1.05 -14.04 16.42
CA THR A 325 1.42 -15.01 17.46
C THR A 325 1.68 -14.33 18.80
N ALA A 326 2.34 -13.15 18.78
CA ALA A 326 2.61 -12.40 19.99
C ALA A 326 1.32 -11.86 20.64
N LEU A 327 0.44 -11.22 19.87
CA LEU A 327 -0.81 -10.65 20.38
C LEU A 327 -1.81 -11.71 20.82
N ASP A 328 -1.93 -12.85 20.09
CA ASP A 328 -2.78 -13.97 20.50
C ASP A 328 -2.29 -14.56 21.83
N ARG A 329 -0.98 -14.80 21.98
CA ARG A 329 -0.41 -15.32 23.22
C ARG A 329 -0.55 -14.34 24.37
N LEU A 330 -0.27 -13.06 24.14
CA LEU A 330 -0.43 -12.01 25.15
C LEU A 330 -1.88 -11.93 25.65
N ALA A 331 -2.86 -11.99 24.76
CA ALA A 331 -4.28 -11.97 25.15
C ALA A 331 -4.72 -13.20 25.97
N HIS A 332 -4.01 -14.33 25.84
CA HIS A 332 -4.24 -15.50 26.69
C HIS A 332 -3.59 -15.39 28.08
N MET A 333 -2.51 -14.62 28.20
CA MET A 333 -1.77 -14.43 29.47
C MET A 333 -2.33 -13.29 30.30
N ALA A 334 -2.78 -12.23 29.66
CA ALA A 334 -3.26 -11.02 30.31
C ALA A 334 -4.63 -11.24 30.98
N THR A 335 -4.87 -10.52 32.06
CA THR A 335 -6.18 -10.41 32.69
C THR A 335 -6.88 -9.12 32.28
N ALA A 336 -8.21 -9.10 32.31
CA ALA A 336 -8.98 -7.90 31.95
C ALA A 336 -8.65 -6.74 32.91
N ASN A 337 -8.26 -5.61 32.34
CA ASN A 337 -8.02 -4.40 33.14
C ASN A 337 -9.34 -3.70 33.41
N THR A 338 -9.68 -3.57 34.69
CA THR A 338 -10.93 -2.94 35.16
C THR A 338 -10.68 -1.70 36.03
N SER A 339 -9.45 -1.19 36.04
CA SER A 339 -9.07 -0.03 36.87
C SER A 339 -9.77 1.25 36.41
N ASP A 340 -10.17 2.09 37.39
CA ASP A 340 -10.84 3.37 37.11
C ASP A 340 -9.93 4.35 36.36
N SER A 341 -8.62 4.32 36.62
CA SER A 341 -7.65 5.14 35.90
C SER A 341 -7.59 4.80 34.41
N ARG A 342 -7.68 3.49 34.06
CA ARG A 342 -7.66 3.04 32.67
C ARG A 342 -8.97 3.41 31.95
N LYS A 343 -10.11 3.25 32.60
CA LYS A 343 -11.40 3.70 32.06
C LYS A 343 -11.39 5.21 31.79
N ALA A 344 -10.91 6.00 32.76
CA ALA A 344 -10.79 7.46 32.59
C ALA A 344 -9.90 7.84 31.40
N TRP A 345 -8.82 7.09 31.14
CA TRP A 345 -7.96 7.32 29.99
C TRP A 345 -8.66 6.98 28.65
N VAL A 346 -9.37 5.86 28.59
CA VAL A 346 -10.17 5.48 27.41
C VAL A 346 -11.28 6.49 27.13
N ASP A 347 -11.98 6.94 28.18
CA ASP A 347 -13.03 7.97 28.08
C ASP A 347 -12.44 9.30 27.59
N HIS A 348 -11.28 9.71 28.11
CA HIS A 348 -10.57 10.90 27.63
C HIS A 348 -10.21 10.76 26.13
N ALA A 349 -9.63 9.64 25.71
CA ALA A 349 -9.30 9.40 24.30
C ALA A 349 -10.56 9.47 23.40
N GLY A 350 -11.69 8.92 23.86
CA GLY A 350 -12.98 9.02 23.19
C GLY A 350 -13.49 10.47 23.08
N GLN A 351 -13.33 11.27 24.14
CA GLN A 351 -13.66 12.71 24.12
C GLN A 351 -12.80 13.48 23.11
N VAL A 352 -11.49 13.19 23.06
CA VAL A 352 -10.58 13.81 22.07
C VAL A 352 -11.00 13.48 20.63
N VAL A 353 -11.40 12.22 20.36
CA VAL A 353 -11.91 11.82 19.04
C VAL A 353 -13.21 12.55 18.71
N SER A 354 -14.14 12.64 19.66
CA SER A 354 -15.43 13.30 19.47
C SER A 354 -15.27 14.81 19.24
N ALA A 355 -14.41 15.46 20.01
CA ALA A 355 -14.11 16.88 19.85
C ALA A 355 -13.50 17.17 18.47
N TRP A 356 -12.57 16.32 18.00
CA TRP A 356 -11.99 16.45 16.67
C TRP A 356 -13.06 16.29 15.57
N ARG A 357 -13.98 15.33 15.69
CA ARG A 357 -15.08 15.14 14.72
C ARG A 357 -16.00 16.36 14.67
N GLU A 358 -16.32 16.92 15.82
CA GLU A 358 -17.15 18.13 15.90
C GLU A 358 -16.47 19.35 15.28
N GLU A 359 -15.18 19.55 15.53
CA GLU A 359 -14.38 20.63 14.93
C GLU A 359 -14.42 20.60 13.39
N TRP A 360 -14.33 19.39 12.80
CA TRP A 360 -14.28 19.23 11.36
C TRP A 360 -15.66 19.04 10.68
N ARG A 361 -16.73 18.94 11.46
CA ARG A 361 -18.09 18.76 10.93
C ARG A 361 -18.48 19.82 9.91
N PRO A 362 -18.17 21.12 10.05
CA PRO A 362 -18.52 22.11 9.04
C PRO A 362 -17.94 21.83 7.65
N LEU A 363 -16.79 21.12 7.56
CA LEU A 363 -16.18 20.75 6.29
C LEU A 363 -16.62 19.36 5.80
N THR A 364 -16.83 18.41 6.72
CA THR A 364 -17.32 17.07 6.34
C THR A 364 -18.79 17.06 5.92
N ASP A 365 -19.57 18.03 6.35
CA ASP A 365 -20.98 18.19 6.02
C ASP A 365 -21.21 19.39 5.03
N SER A 366 -20.14 19.93 4.45
CA SER A 366 -20.18 21.14 3.62
C SER A 366 -21.04 20.97 2.37
N GLU A 367 -21.91 21.93 2.10
CA GLU A 367 -22.71 22.05 0.86
C GLU A 367 -22.06 23.01 -0.18
N ALA A 368 -20.79 23.36 0.01
CA ALA A 368 -20.06 24.24 -0.90
C ALA A 368 -19.92 23.66 -2.31
N VAL A 369 -19.91 24.54 -3.29
CA VAL A 369 -19.64 24.26 -4.71
C VAL A 369 -18.52 25.18 -5.14
N PRO A 370 -17.40 24.68 -5.66
CA PRO A 370 -17.01 23.25 -5.81
C PRO A 370 -16.96 22.47 -4.49
N LEU A 371 -17.00 21.12 -4.59
CA LEU A 371 -17.05 20.24 -3.43
C LEU A 371 -15.80 20.36 -2.53
N ARG A 372 -16.00 20.12 -1.23
CA ARG A 372 -14.90 20.00 -0.28
C ARG A 372 -14.37 18.57 -0.25
N PRO A 373 -13.05 18.34 -0.37
CA PRO A 373 -12.45 17.00 -0.31
C PRO A 373 -12.69 16.30 1.03
N GLU A 374 -12.84 17.04 2.13
CA GLU A 374 -13.18 16.52 3.46
C GLU A 374 -14.55 15.82 3.43
N ARG A 375 -15.54 16.43 2.75
CA ARG A 375 -16.86 15.84 2.59
C ARG A 375 -16.82 14.56 1.78
N ILE A 376 -16.16 14.55 0.62
CA ILE A 376 -16.01 13.36 -0.23
C ILE A 376 -15.41 12.21 0.57
N SER A 377 -14.32 12.47 1.30
CA SER A 377 -13.61 11.47 2.11
C SER A 377 -14.50 10.91 3.23
N SER A 378 -15.28 11.78 3.89
CA SER A 378 -16.22 11.38 4.95
C SER A 378 -17.39 10.56 4.39
N GLU A 379 -18.02 11.00 3.29
CA GLU A 379 -19.16 10.30 2.67
C GLU A 379 -18.78 8.90 2.17
N LEU A 380 -17.59 8.71 1.60
CA LEU A 380 -17.09 7.39 1.19
C LEU A 380 -17.11 6.38 2.36
N SER A 381 -16.93 6.84 3.60
CA SER A 381 -17.01 5.96 4.79
C SER A 381 -18.40 5.31 4.95
N SER A 382 -19.45 6.01 4.58
CA SER A 382 -20.84 5.53 4.71
C SER A 382 -21.39 4.87 3.47
N LEU A 383 -20.88 5.25 2.29
CA LEU A 383 -21.40 4.80 1.00
C LEU A 383 -20.82 3.45 0.54
N LEU A 384 -19.61 3.12 0.99
CA LEU A 384 -18.94 1.92 0.51
C LEU A 384 -19.36 0.66 1.27
N PRO A 385 -19.47 -0.50 0.57
CA PRO A 385 -19.76 -1.79 1.18
C PRO A 385 -18.71 -2.21 2.22
N ASP A 386 -19.16 -3.03 3.19
CA ASP A 386 -18.33 -3.50 4.31
C ASP A 386 -17.16 -4.42 3.91
N ASP A 387 -17.09 -4.86 2.65
CA ASP A 387 -16.01 -5.66 2.09
C ASP A 387 -15.16 -4.90 1.06
N SER A 388 -15.37 -3.59 0.88
CA SER A 388 -14.66 -2.78 -0.10
C SER A 388 -13.15 -2.67 0.18
N ILE A 389 -12.39 -2.45 -0.89
CA ILE A 389 -10.96 -2.15 -0.86
C ILE A 389 -10.76 -0.72 -1.31
N MET A 390 -10.28 0.14 -0.41
CA MET A 390 -9.91 1.51 -0.72
C MET A 390 -8.43 1.58 -1.08
N VAL A 391 -8.12 2.13 -2.26
CA VAL A 391 -6.75 2.34 -2.74
C VAL A 391 -6.51 3.83 -2.93
N VAL A 392 -5.53 4.39 -2.22
CA VAL A 392 -5.39 5.85 -2.07
C VAL A 392 -4.02 6.31 -2.56
N ASP A 393 -4.00 7.40 -3.31
CA ASP A 393 -2.78 8.05 -3.76
C ASP A 393 -2.10 8.84 -2.64
N THR A 394 -0.90 9.33 -2.93
CA THR A 394 -0.14 10.17 -2.00
C THR A 394 -0.58 11.66 -2.07
N GLY A 395 0.14 12.49 -1.37
CA GLY A 395 -0.13 13.93 -1.32
C GLY A 395 -1.41 14.25 -0.54
N HIS A 396 -2.10 15.31 -0.95
CA HIS A 396 -3.35 15.74 -0.33
C HIS A 396 -4.41 14.64 -0.32
N ALA A 397 -4.51 13.80 -1.37
CA ALA A 397 -5.41 12.66 -1.40
C ALA A 397 -5.15 11.72 -0.20
N GLY A 398 -3.88 11.38 0.05
CA GLY A 398 -3.50 10.57 1.20
C GLY A 398 -3.77 11.24 2.55
N MET A 399 -3.65 12.58 2.64
CA MET A 399 -3.93 13.33 3.86
C MET A 399 -5.43 13.37 4.17
N TRP A 400 -6.28 13.70 3.19
CA TRP A 400 -7.73 13.70 3.38
C TRP A 400 -8.26 12.31 3.75
N MET A 401 -7.85 11.27 3.01
CA MET A 401 -8.31 9.91 3.30
C MET A 401 -7.71 9.36 4.61
N GLY A 402 -6.51 9.77 4.98
CA GLY A 402 -5.92 9.45 6.29
C GLY A 402 -6.73 10.02 7.45
N GLY A 403 -7.15 11.29 7.32
CA GLY A 403 -7.90 12.02 8.34
C GLY A 403 -9.39 11.70 8.39
N PHE A 404 -10.10 11.73 7.26
CA PHE A 404 -11.55 11.80 7.21
C PHE A 404 -12.26 10.52 6.75
N TYR A 405 -11.58 9.60 6.10
CA TYR A 405 -12.15 8.30 5.74
C TYR A 405 -12.07 7.32 6.92
N ASP A 406 -13.18 6.75 7.34
CA ASP A 406 -13.25 5.69 8.34
C ASP A 406 -13.64 4.35 7.70
N LEU A 407 -12.86 3.30 7.99
CA LEU A 407 -13.30 1.93 7.75
C LEU A 407 -14.34 1.57 8.83
N ARG A 408 -15.48 1.03 8.42
CA ARG A 408 -16.59 0.69 9.34
C ARG A 408 -16.58 -0.77 9.75
N ALA A 409 -16.01 -1.62 8.90
CA ALA A 409 -15.96 -3.06 9.10
C ALA A 409 -14.53 -3.59 9.04
N ALA A 410 -14.24 -4.63 9.81
CA ALA A 410 -12.95 -5.32 9.82
C ALA A 410 -12.65 -6.06 8.50
N THR A 411 -13.64 -6.24 7.63
CA THR A 411 -13.54 -6.83 6.29
C THR A 411 -13.09 -5.84 5.22
N GLN A 412 -13.24 -4.54 5.47
CA GLN A 412 -12.70 -3.50 4.57
C GLN A 412 -11.18 -3.48 4.61
N SER A 413 -10.57 -3.08 3.50
CA SER A 413 -9.11 -2.95 3.38
C SER A 413 -8.71 -1.56 2.92
N TYR A 414 -7.55 -1.09 3.35
CA TYR A 414 -7.00 0.20 2.98
C TYR A 414 -5.58 0.05 2.45
N LEU A 415 -5.36 0.44 1.22
CA LEU A 415 -4.06 0.48 0.57
C LEU A 415 -3.70 1.93 0.25
N ARG A 416 -2.45 2.29 0.43
CA ARG A 416 -2.01 3.64 0.08
C ARG A 416 -0.65 3.64 -0.61
N SER A 417 -0.39 4.63 -1.45
CA SER A 417 0.93 4.91 -1.98
C SER A 417 1.93 5.19 -0.86
N ALA A 418 3.10 4.61 -0.91
CA ALA A 418 4.19 4.90 0.04
C ALA A 418 4.89 6.23 -0.26
N GLY A 419 4.54 6.89 -1.38
CA GLY A 419 5.03 8.20 -1.74
C GLY A 419 5.09 8.48 -3.24
N HIS A 420 4.87 7.49 -4.08
CA HIS A 420 4.85 7.67 -5.54
C HIS A 420 3.51 8.20 -6.03
N LEU A 421 3.52 9.41 -6.57
CA LEU A 421 2.35 10.04 -7.16
C LEU A 421 1.88 9.23 -8.39
N GLY A 422 0.56 8.99 -8.48
CA GLY A 422 -0.06 8.19 -9.55
C GLY A 422 -0.03 6.68 -9.31
N TRP A 423 0.43 6.22 -8.15
CA TRP A 423 0.45 4.81 -7.81
C TRP A 423 -0.95 4.18 -7.70
N ALA A 424 -1.91 4.92 -7.13
CA ALA A 424 -3.18 4.35 -6.69
C ALA A 424 -4.01 3.73 -7.82
N PHE A 425 -4.10 4.40 -8.97
CA PHE A 425 -4.94 3.91 -10.05
C PHE A 425 -4.47 2.57 -10.60
N PRO A 426 -3.22 2.39 -11.08
CA PRO A 426 -2.74 1.07 -11.50
C PRO A 426 -2.77 0.03 -10.37
N ALA A 427 -2.43 0.42 -9.14
CA ALA A 427 -2.49 -0.48 -7.99
C ALA A 427 -3.92 -0.98 -7.70
N SER A 428 -4.94 -0.14 -7.93
CA SER A 428 -6.34 -0.55 -7.81
C SER A 428 -6.72 -1.63 -8.82
N LEU A 429 -6.18 -1.56 -10.05
CA LEU A 429 -6.37 -2.62 -11.06
C LEU A 429 -5.75 -3.94 -10.58
N GLY A 430 -4.54 -3.88 -10.03
CA GLY A 430 -3.90 -5.06 -9.42
C GLY A 430 -4.67 -5.62 -8.23
N ALA A 431 -5.19 -4.75 -7.37
CA ALA A 431 -6.05 -5.13 -6.25
C ALA A 431 -7.34 -5.83 -6.72
N LYS A 432 -7.96 -5.34 -7.80
CA LYS A 432 -9.15 -5.96 -8.39
C LYS A 432 -8.84 -7.32 -9.01
N CYS A 433 -7.67 -7.48 -9.64
CA CYS A 433 -7.20 -8.80 -10.09
C CYS A 433 -7.04 -9.80 -8.94
N ALA A 434 -6.60 -9.33 -7.77
CA ALA A 434 -6.43 -10.17 -6.58
C ALA A 434 -7.73 -10.50 -5.84
N ALA A 435 -8.74 -9.62 -5.95
CA ALA A 435 -10.03 -9.75 -5.27
C ALA A 435 -11.19 -9.40 -6.24
N PRO A 436 -11.46 -10.25 -7.25
CA PRO A 436 -12.40 -9.95 -8.34
C PRO A 436 -13.83 -9.70 -7.85
N ASP A 437 -14.24 -10.31 -6.76
CA ASP A 437 -15.61 -10.24 -6.24
C ASP A 437 -15.84 -9.04 -5.29
N ARG A 438 -14.77 -8.36 -4.87
CA ARG A 438 -14.86 -7.22 -3.94
C ARG A 438 -14.91 -5.90 -4.71
N PRO A 439 -15.68 -4.91 -4.25
CA PRO A 439 -15.57 -3.54 -4.76
C PRO A 439 -14.19 -2.96 -4.47
N VAL A 440 -13.51 -2.47 -5.51
CA VAL A 440 -12.22 -1.77 -5.39
C VAL A 440 -12.41 -0.33 -5.81
N VAL A 441 -12.15 0.59 -4.89
CA VAL A 441 -12.29 2.03 -5.07
C VAL A 441 -10.92 2.69 -4.99
N CYS A 442 -10.55 3.38 -6.06
CA CYS A 442 -9.35 4.23 -6.11
C CYS A 442 -9.76 5.66 -5.74
N PHE A 443 -9.04 6.30 -4.81
CA PHE A 443 -9.14 7.73 -4.56
C PHE A 443 -7.81 8.41 -4.93
N THR A 444 -7.83 9.28 -5.92
CA THR A 444 -6.64 9.97 -6.43
C THR A 444 -6.96 11.44 -6.72
N GLY A 445 -5.95 12.30 -6.72
CA GLY A 445 -6.08 13.63 -7.31
C GLY A 445 -5.92 13.58 -8.83
N ASP A 446 -6.37 14.64 -9.51
CA ASP A 446 -6.17 14.86 -10.94
C ASP A 446 -4.70 14.73 -11.35
N SER A 447 -3.80 15.36 -10.60
CA SER A 447 -2.34 15.25 -10.80
C SER A 447 -1.85 13.81 -10.78
N GLY A 448 -2.31 13.01 -9.82
CA GLY A 448 -1.98 11.58 -9.73
C GLY A 448 -2.59 10.76 -10.88
N PHE A 449 -3.82 11.06 -11.26
CA PHE A 449 -4.53 10.36 -12.32
C PHE A 449 -3.88 10.59 -13.70
N TRP A 450 -3.40 11.80 -13.96
CA TRP A 450 -2.69 12.12 -15.20
C TRP A 450 -1.47 11.23 -15.48
N TYR A 451 -0.76 10.77 -14.42
CA TYR A 451 0.43 9.92 -14.63
C TYR A 451 0.12 8.60 -15.32
N HIS A 452 -1.10 8.07 -15.17
CA HIS A 452 -1.45 6.72 -15.64
C HIS A 452 -2.86 6.62 -16.21
N ILE A 453 -3.42 7.71 -16.74
CA ILE A 453 -4.76 7.72 -17.34
C ILE A 453 -4.90 6.69 -18.47
N ALA A 454 -3.82 6.37 -19.18
CA ALA A 454 -3.82 5.34 -20.22
C ALA A 454 -4.27 3.96 -19.71
N GLU A 455 -4.14 3.70 -18.40
CA GLU A 455 -4.55 2.42 -17.80
C GLU A 455 -6.08 2.29 -17.70
N VAL A 456 -6.85 3.33 -18.00
CA VAL A 456 -8.31 3.21 -18.22
C VAL A 456 -8.58 2.23 -19.38
N GLU A 457 -7.79 2.31 -20.47
CA GLU A 457 -7.86 1.36 -21.58
C GLU A 457 -7.51 -0.06 -21.12
N THR A 458 -6.47 -0.21 -20.29
CA THR A 458 -6.12 -1.52 -19.73
C THR A 458 -7.27 -2.10 -18.91
N ALA A 459 -7.92 -1.28 -18.08
CA ALA A 459 -9.08 -1.70 -17.28
C ALA A 459 -10.25 -2.16 -18.18
N VAL A 460 -10.56 -1.40 -19.23
CA VAL A 460 -11.62 -1.71 -20.20
C VAL A 460 -11.30 -3.00 -20.96
N ARG A 461 -10.09 -3.10 -21.53
CA ARG A 461 -9.68 -4.25 -22.36
C ARG A 461 -9.67 -5.57 -21.60
N PHE A 462 -9.32 -5.55 -20.31
CA PHE A 462 -9.27 -6.78 -19.50
C PHE A 462 -10.49 -6.97 -18.58
N GLY A 463 -11.48 -6.07 -18.61
CA GLY A 463 -12.66 -6.15 -17.75
C GLY A 463 -12.31 -6.03 -16.26
N ILE A 464 -11.36 -5.17 -15.91
CA ILE A 464 -10.93 -4.94 -14.53
C ILE A 464 -11.78 -3.80 -13.93
N ASN A 465 -12.95 -4.14 -13.41
CA ASN A 465 -13.98 -3.19 -13.00
C ASN A 465 -13.66 -2.55 -11.65
N THR A 466 -12.91 -1.45 -11.68
CA THR A 466 -12.63 -0.58 -10.53
C THR A 466 -13.46 0.71 -10.60
N ILE A 467 -13.68 1.33 -9.46
CA ILE A 467 -14.27 2.67 -9.33
C ILE A 467 -13.14 3.64 -8.99
N THR A 468 -12.89 4.61 -9.87
CA THR A 468 -11.88 5.64 -9.63
C THR A 468 -12.54 6.97 -9.34
N VAL A 469 -12.36 7.50 -8.13
CA VAL A 469 -12.79 8.83 -7.74
C VAL A 469 -11.61 9.78 -7.91
N VAL A 470 -11.72 10.67 -8.88
CA VAL A 470 -10.75 11.73 -9.14
C VAL A 470 -11.18 12.98 -8.40
N ASN A 471 -10.41 13.37 -7.38
CA ASN A 471 -10.56 14.65 -6.70
C ASN A 471 -9.94 15.72 -7.59
N ASP A 472 -10.76 16.31 -8.45
CA ASP A 472 -10.34 17.19 -9.53
C ASP A 472 -10.46 18.66 -9.14
N ASN A 473 -9.33 19.30 -8.88
CA ASN A 473 -9.23 20.73 -8.64
C ASN A 473 -8.33 21.44 -9.68
N HIS A 474 -8.03 20.77 -10.78
CA HIS A 474 -7.16 21.21 -11.88
C HIS A 474 -5.77 21.63 -11.40
N SER A 475 -5.21 20.99 -10.37
CA SER A 475 -3.95 21.44 -9.81
C SER A 475 -3.15 20.40 -9.00
N GLY A 476 -1.83 20.58 -9.00
CA GLY A 476 -0.94 20.01 -8.00
C GLY A 476 -0.88 20.89 -6.74
N ASN A 477 -2.02 21.25 -6.13
CA ASN A 477 -2.10 22.27 -5.08
C ASN A 477 -1.37 21.94 -3.78
N GLN A 478 -0.94 20.70 -3.55
CA GLN A 478 -0.02 20.39 -2.45
C GLN A 478 1.26 21.22 -2.52
N SER A 479 1.71 21.57 -3.73
CA SER A 479 2.88 22.42 -3.97
C SER A 479 2.61 23.89 -3.69
N MET A 480 1.35 24.35 -3.71
CA MET A 480 0.95 25.74 -3.56
C MET A 480 1.55 26.38 -2.29
N ARG A 481 1.40 25.75 -1.12
CA ARG A 481 1.97 26.26 0.14
C ARG A 481 3.51 26.37 0.12
N GLY A 482 4.16 25.46 -0.58
CA GLY A 482 5.62 25.51 -0.78
C GLY A 482 6.01 26.74 -1.59
N PHE A 483 5.31 26.98 -2.68
CA PHE A 483 5.52 28.16 -3.53
C PHE A 483 5.14 29.45 -2.81
N ASP A 484 4.01 29.50 -2.10
CA ASP A 484 3.63 30.66 -1.28
C ASP A 484 4.76 31.09 -0.35
N ARG A 485 5.38 30.13 0.34
CA ARG A 485 6.50 30.41 1.26
C ARG A 485 7.71 31.00 0.52
N VAL A 486 8.06 30.43 -0.65
CA VAL A 486 9.20 30.90 -1.44
C VAL A 486 8.93 32.28 -2.07
N TYR A 487 7.68 32.54 -2.44
CA TYR A 487 7.25 33.86 -2.95
C TYR A 487 6.93 34.88 -1.84
N GLY A 488 7.22 34.59 -0.58
CA GLY A 488 6.96 35.50 0.54
C GLY A 488 5.46 35.77 0.79
N GLY A 489 4.60 34.80 0.50
CA GLY A 489 3.14 34.88 0.69
C GLY A 489 2.36 35.56 -0.44
N LYS A 490 3.01 35.93 -1.54
CA LYS A 490 2.36 36.57 -2.71
C LYS A 490 2.88 35.98 -4.01
N GLN A 491 2.29 34.88 -4.44
CA GLN A 491 2.56 34.33 -5.77
C GLN A 491 2.15 35.31 -6.87
N THR A 492 2.98 35.38 -7.91
CA THR A 492 2.63 36.10 -9.16
C THR A 492 1.63 35.27 -9.97
N GLU A 493 0.96 35.89 -10.93
CA GLU A 493 0.08 35.17 -11.86
C GLU A 493 0.85 34.04 -12.59
N ARG A 494 2.08 34.31 -13.02
CA ARG A 494 2.97 33.33 -13.64
C ARG A 494 3.35 32.16 -12.71
N ALA A 495 3.39 32.34 -11.41
CA ALA A 495 3.70 31.26 -10.48
C ALA A 495 2.68 30.11 -10.54
N ARG A 496 1.45 30.39 -10.97
CA ARG A 496 0.39 29.38 -11.13
C ARG A 496 0.73 28.32 -12.19
N GLU A 497 1.54 28.64 -13.20
CA GLU A 497 2.02 27.66 -14.19
C GLU A 497 2.80 26.49 -13.58
N LEU A 498 3.30 26.63 -12.34
CA LEU A 498 4.06 25.61 -11.62
C LEU A 498 3.18 24.52 -11.00
N TRP A 499 1.88 24.75 -10.86
CA TRP A 499 1.01 23.82 -10.13
C TRP A 499 -0.45 23.77 -10.61
N VAL A 500 -0.90 24.65 -11.51
CA VAL A 500 -2.25 24.66 -12.08
C VAL A 500 -2.24 23.99 -13.45
N PHE A 501 -3.23 23.14 -13.71
CA PHE A 501 -3.43 22.43 -14.96
C PHE A 501 -4.59 23.03 -15.79
N THR A 502 -4.70 22.59 -17.03
CA THR A 502 -5.87 22.86 -17.87
C THR A 502 -7.08 22.11 -17.29
N ASP A 503 -8.23 22.77 -17.31
CA ASP A 503 -9.52 22.16 -16.99
C ASP A 503 -9.86 21.08 -18.03
N VAL A 504 -9.96 19.82 -17.57
CA VAL A 504 -10.25 18.65 -18.39
C VAL A 504 -11.34 17.82 -17.73
N ASP A 505 -12.33 17.43 -18.49
CA ASP A 505 -13.38 16.52 -18.07
C ASP A 505 -12.88 15.05 -18.15
N PHE A 506 -12.45 14.49 -17.02
CA PHE A 506 -11.97 13.12 -16.94
C PHE A 506 -13.09 12.10 -17.13
N ALA A 507 -14.33 12.43 -16.79
CA ALA A 507 -15.46 11.54 -17.01
C ALA A 507 -15.68 11.33 -18.51
N ARG A 508 -15.65 12.41 -19.29
CA ARG A 508 -15.77 12.32 -20.75
C ARG A 508 -14.61 11.59 -21.39
N LEU A 509 -13.37 11.84 -20.95
CA LEU A 509 -12.20 11.10 -21.43
C LEU A 509 -12.34 9.59 -21.17
N ALA A 510 -12.85 9.22 -20.00
CA ALA A 510 -13.08 7.81 -19.67
C ALA A 510 -14.15 7.17 -20.57
N GLU A 511 -15.21 7.91 -20.90
CA GLU A 511 -16.26 7.45 -21.85
C GLU A 511 -15.68 7.23 -23.26
N ASP A 512 -14.84 8.15 -23.74
CA ASP A 512 -14.18 8.04 -25.04
C ASP A 512 -13.26 6.82 -25.13
N ILE A 513 -12.72 6.36 -23.99
CA ILE A 513 -11.91 5.11 -23.88
C ILE A 513 -12.78 3.86 -23.72
N GLY A 514 -14.06 3.99 -23.37
CA GLY A 514 -15.00 2.88 -23.20
C GLY A 514 -15.33 2.50 -21.74
N ALA A 515 -14.88 3.27 -20.77
CA ALA A 515 -15.30 3.16 -19.38
C ALA A 515 -16.65 3.89 -19.14
N VAL A 516 -17.17 3.86 -17.92
CA VAL A 516 -18.29 4.70 -17.50
C VAL A 516 -17.72 5.99 -16.90
N GLY A 517 -18.07 7.13 -17.45
CA GLY A 517 -17.76 8.45 -16.92
C GLY A 517 -18.91 9.03 -16.09
N ILE A 518 -18.61 9.66 -14.98
CA ILE A 518 -19.60 10.36 -14.16
C ILE A 518 -18.99 11.68 -13.67
N ARG A 519 -19.52 12.81 -14.13
CA ARG A 519 -19.11 14.13 -13.60
C ARG A 519 -19.96 14.50 -12.40
N VAL A 520 -19.33 14.94 -11.31
CA VAL A 520 -19.96 15.40 -10.07
C VAL A 520 -19.51 16.83 -9.77
N GLU A 521 -20.46 17.77 -9.73
CA GLU A 521 -20.20 19.19 -9.48
C GLU A 521 -20.89 19.72 -8.20
N LYS A 522 -21.82 18.94 -7.64
CA LYS A 522 -22.57 19.32 -6.45
C LYS A 522 -22.56 18.19 -5.40
N PRO A 523 -22.46 18.53 -4.11
CA PRO A 523 -22.41 17.53 -3.03
C PRO A 523 -23.55 16.49 -3.09
N GLY A 524 -24.79 16.93 -3.32
CA GLY A 524 -25.97 16.04 -3.38
C GLY A 524 -25.96 15.01 -4.51
N ASP A 525 -25.04 15.10 -5.47
CA ASP A 525 -24.91 14.16 -6.58
C ASP A 525 -23.92 13.04 -6.30
N PHE A 526 -23.02 13.22 -5.32
CA PHE A 526 -21.92 12.29 -5.07
C PHE A 526 -22.42 10.91 -4.64
N GLY A 527 -23.38 10.83 -3.71
CA GLY A 527 -23.95 9.54 -3.27
C GLY A 527 -24.54 8.75 -4.45
N ARG A 528 -25.33 9.40 -5.31
CA ARG A 528 -25.90 8.77 -6.53
C ARG A 528 -24.83 8.31 -7.51
N ALA A 529 -23.74 9.07 -7.63
CA ALA A 529 -22.60 8.69 -8.46
C ALA A 529 -21.93 7.39 -7.96
N ILE A 530 -21.73 7.25 -6.65
CA ILE A 530 -21.19 6.03 -6.04
C ILE A 530 -22.15 4.85 -6.22
N GLU A 531 -23.45 5.02 -5.98
CA GLU A 531 -24.46 3.97 -6.20
C GLU A 531 -24.46 3.47 -7.65
N ARG A 532 -24.45 4.40 -8.62
CA ARG A 532 -24.35 4.08 -10.04
C ARG A 532 -23.05 3.33 -10.37
N ALA A 533 -21.94 3.75 -9.78
CA ALA A 533 -20.63 3.12 -9.98
C ALA A 533 -20.56 1.70 -9.40
N LEU A 534 -21.14 1.47 -8.23
CA LEU A 534 -21.21 0.14 -7.60
C LEU A 534 -22.08 -0.84 -8.40
N ALA A 535 -23.08 -0.35 -9.13
CA ALA A 535 -23.96 -1.15 -9.97
C ALA A 535 -23.41 -1.39 -11.39
N ALA A 536 -22.30 -0.74 -11.76
CA ALA A 536 -21.75 -0.84 -13.11
C ALA A 536 -20.99 -2.16 -13.33
N ASP A 537 -21.09 -2.69 -14.54
CA ASP A 537 -20.40 -3.90 -15.02
C ASP A 537 -19.10 -3.58 -15.79
N ARG A 538 -18.64 -2.35 -15.74
CA ARG A 538 -17.44 -1.80 -16.41
C ARG A 538 -16.64 -0.91 -15.48
N PRO A 539 -15.35 -0.62 -15.79
CA PRO A 539 -14.59 0.38 -15.07
C PRO A 539 -15.31 1.72 -15.04
N VAL A 540 -15.26 2.40 -13.89
CA VAL A 540 -15.92 3.71 -13.68
C VAL A 540 -14.89 4.76 -13.28
N VAL A 541 -14.97 5.94 -13.88
CA VAL A 541 -14.25 7.14 -13.45
C VAL A 541 -15.28 8.17 -13.00
N ILE A 542 -15.26 8.51 -11.73
CA ILE A 542 -16.05 9.59 -11.14
C ILE A 542 -15.14 10.82 -11.04
N ASP A 543 -15.41 11.81 -11.85
CA ASP A 543 -14.69 13.06 -11.88
C ASP A 543 -15.41 14.09 -10.99
N VAL A 544 -14.82 14.41 -9.85
CA VAL A 544 -15.43 15.25 -8.83
C VAL A 544 -14.77 16.62 -8.81
N ALA A 545 -15.51 17.66 -9.23
CA ALA A 545 -15.05 19.05 -9.19
C ALA A 545 -14.87 19.52 -7.74
N THR A 546 -13.64 19.83 -7.36
CA THR A 546 -13.29 20.23 -6.00
C THR A 546 -12.64 21.60 -5.93
N ASP A 547 -12.68 22.19 -4.74
CA ASP A 547 -12.16 23.53 -4.49
C ASP A 547 -10.63 23.55 -4.60
N ILE A 548 -10.09 24.35 -5.54
CA ILE A 548 -8.64 24.52 -5.76
C ILE A 548 -7.93 25.12 -4.53
N GLU A 549 -8.63 25.90 -3.72
CA GLU A 549 -8.09 26.52 -2.51
C GLU A 549 -8.14 25.56 -1.30
N ALA A 550 -8.79 24.41 -1.45
CA ALA A 550 -8.82 23.40 -0.39
C ALA A 550 -7.44 22.79 -0.17
N VAL A 551 -6.93 22.90 1.04
CA VAL A 551 -5.64 22.36 1.44
C VAL A 551 -5.85 21.39 2.58
N ALA A 552 -5.32 20.17 2.44
CA ALA A 552 -5.44 19.17 3.48
C ALA A 552 -4.78 19.65 4.80
N PRO A 553 -5.36 19.31 5.96
CA PRO A 553 -4.84 19.77 7.26
C PRO A 553 -3.41 19.29 7.47
N ALA A 554 -2.56 20.17 8.00
CA ALA A 554 -1.24 19.77 8.48
C ALA A 554 -1.38 18.92 9.75
N ALA A 555 -0.39 18.08 10.02
CA ALA A 555 -0.31 17.39 11.30
C ALA A 555 -0.26 18.43 12.44
N MET A 556 -1.22 18.35 13.34
CA MET A 556 -1.29 19.18 14.55
C MET A 556 -1.19 18.29 15.78
N VAL A 557 -0.49 18.79 16.81
CA VAL A 557 -0.43 18.18 18.14
C VAL A 557 -1.41 18.89 19.05
#